data_467bdfc12b80ee5188bd52ca033f6955
#
_entry.id   467bdfc12b80ee5188bd52ca033f6955
#
_cell.length_a   1.000
_cell.length_b   1.000
_cell.length_c   1.000
_cell.angle_alpha   90.00
_cell.angle_beta   90.00
_cell.angle_gamma   90.00
#
_symmetry.space_group_name_H-M   'P 1'
#
loop_
_entity.id
_entity.type
_entity.pdbx_description
1 polymer ?
#
loop_
_entity_poly.entity_id
_entity_poly.type
_entity_poly.pdbx_seq_one_letter_code
_entity_poly.pdbx_strand_id
1 'polypeptide(L)'
;MTARLYSGIAAAGLIALLAAGAADATPVVSKDATLPVGSELNEQVLDQPTELFAFEIAGGKRSYLFNLGDMLFSSPAIFGGKARDAGLSCNSCHQQGANNSALYIPGLSRRPGTFDTTGALFNPKADNGVFDPVTVPSLRGAKFLAPYGHDGRFASLRDFVRNVIVNEFAGPDPSGQTLDALVTYIQEISFLPNDKLTSDGHLTEKASDAARRGEALFNKPFPHNAAMSCATCHQADAAFVDRKVHDIGTGGFFKTKTLVNARFNAPYFHDGRFDTFDEVVGYFDKHYDLGLTAHERADLVAYLDAVGDAEQPFTRNTVQAEIDELTAFASVLEVAIPAHDKAVVLQAVESVGGEWREVGENFPDRRDTSVEGGLRERLKARASVRDVVLTLRQIAMAAESDDFAGAGRLYAEYRNLVVAVAPHLKAAEPWSLFNPDVHERHFAALARLAALAK
;
A
#
# COMPACT_ATOMS: atom_id res chain seq x y z
N MET A 1 -32.19 6.02 -68.81
CA MET A 1 -30.74 5.91 -68.68
C MET A 1 -30.50 5.70 -67.23
N THR A 2 -30.56 4.47 -66.84
CA THR A 2 -29.56 3.51 -66.32
C THR A 2 -28.77 4.06 -65.16
N ALA A 3 -29.14 3.76 -63.95
CA ALA A 3 -28.92 2.61 -63.08
C ALA A 3 -27.52 2.55 -62.51
N ARG A 4 -27.44 2.46 -61.21
CA ARG A 4 -26.72 1.37 -60.52
C ARG A 4 -26.97 1.43 -59.07
N LEU A 5 -27.85 0.59 -58.58
CA LEU A 5 -27.87 -0.03 -57.30
C LEU A 5 -26.76 -1.11 -57.24
N TYR A 6 -25.83 -1.04 -56.31
CA TYR A 6 -25.07 -2.18 -55.78
C TYR A 6 -24.78 -1.89 -54.34
N SER A 7 -25.45 -2.59 -53.53
CA SER A 7 -25.13 -3.75 -52.71
C SER A 7 -24.44 -3.37 -51.41
N GLY A 8 -25.24 -3.24 -50.38
CA GLY A 8 -24.85 -3.21 -48.96
C GLY A 8 -25.42 -4.42 -48.21
N ILE A 9 -24.99 -5.64 -48.53
CA ILE A 9 -25.37 -6.86 -47.76
C ILE A 9 -24.16 -7.81 -47.63
N ALA A 10 -23.04 -7.33 -47.17
CA ALA A 10 -21.91 -8.22 -46.86
C ALA A 10 -21.14 -7.85 -45.60
N ALA A 11 -21.55 -6.79 -44.89
CA ALA A 11 -20.84 -6.38 -43.67
C ALA A 11 -21.55 -6.76 -42.35
N ALA A 12 -22.84 -7.19 -42.42
CA ALA A 12 -23.60 -7.52 -41.21
C ALA A 12 -23.41 -8.97 -40.71
N GLY A 13 -22.87 -9.88 -41.55
CA GLY A 13 -22.72 -11.29 -41.21
C GLY A 13 -21.40 -11.63 -40.46
N LEU A 14 -20.37 -10.78 -40.56
CA LEU A 14 -19.07 -11.06 -39.93
C LEU A 14 -18.95 -10.49 -38.50
N ILE A 15 -19.80 -9.53 -38.14
CA ILE A 15 -19.82 -8.92 -36.80
C ILE A 15 -20.59 -9.79 -35.80
N ALA A 16 -21.56 -10.58 -36.27
CA ALA A 16 -22.36 -11.45 -35.41
C ALA A 16 -21.63 -12.73 -34.95
N LEU A 17 -20.60 -13.20 -35.67
CA LEU A 17 -19.83 -14.39 -35.29
C LEU A 17 -18.67 -14.07 -34.34
N LEU A 18 -18.27 -12.80 -34.19
CA LEU A 18 -17.28 -12.36 -33.20
C LEU A 18 -17.89 -12.01 -31.83
N ALA A 19 -19.21 -11.82 -31.78
CA ALA A 19 -19.92 -11.50 -30.54
C ALA A 19 -20.34 -12.75 -29.73
N ALA A 20 -20.31 -13.94 -30.29
CA ALA A 20 -20.72 -15.18 -29.62
C ALA A 20 -19.59 -15.87 -28.84
N GLY A 21 -18.35 -15.40 -28.97
CA GLY A 21 -17.18 -15.93 -28.23
C GLY A 21 -16.68 -15.06 -27.08
N ALA A 22 -17.34 -13.95 -26.80
CA ALA A 22 -16.92 -12.95 -25.84
C ALA A 22 -17.79 -12.89 -24.55
N ALA A 23 -18.66 -13.88 -24.34
CA ALA A 23 -19.63 -13.86 -23.24
C ALA A 23 -19.09 -14.21 -21.85
N ASP A 24 -17.75 -14.39 -21.67
CA ASP A 24 -17.15 -14.71 -20.36
C ASP A 24 -15.98 -13.82 -19.94
N ALA A 25 -15.77 -12.72 -20.64
CA ALA A 25 -14.87 -11.69 -20.14
C ALA A 25 -15.73 -10.54 -19.62
N THR A 26 -16.06 -10.52 -18.32
CA THR A 26 -16.25 -9.23 -17.66
C THR A 26 -15.06 -8.38 -18.09
N PRO A 27 -15.29 -7.17 -18.64
CA PRO A 27 -14.17 -6.30 -18.97
C PRO A 27 -13.41 -6.11 -17.65
N VAL A 28 -12.19 -6.64 -17.57
CA VAL A 28 -11.21 -6.17 -16.59
C VAL A 28 -10.99 -4.74 -17.00
N VAL A 29 -11.66 -3.83 -16.31
CA VAL A 29 -11.33 -2.40 -16.38
C VAL A 29 -9.93 -2.35 -15.84
N SER A 30 -8.96 -2.18 -16.71
CA SER A 30 -7.56 -2.04 -16.28
C SER A 30 -7.53 -0.85 -15.34
N LYS A 31 -6.86 -0.98 -14.19
CA LYS A 31 -6.63 0.12 -13.23
C LYS A 31 -6.17 1.37 -13.97
N ASP A 32 -5.38 1.21 -15.00
CA ASP A 32 -4.87 2.25 -15.91
C ASP A 32 -5.95 3.03 -16.68
N ALA A 33 -7.14 2.46 -16.88
CA ALA A 33 -8.21 3.13 -17.64
C ALA A 33 -8.98 4.18 -16.81
N THR A 34 -8.86 4.16 -15.48
CA THR A 34 -9.59 5.05 -14.56
C THR A 34 -8.72 6.17 -13.98
N LEU A 35 -7.42 5.98 -13.97
CA LEU A 35 -6.44 6.96 -13.52
C LEU A 35 -5.90 7.81 -14.69
N PRO A 36 -5.44 9.03 -14.43
CA PRO A 36 -4.75 9.85 -15.43
C PRO A 36 -3.54 9.12 -16.03
N VAL A 37 -3.32 9.30 -17.33
CA VAL A 37 -2.16 8.72 -18.04
C VAL A 37 -0.86 9.19 -17.36
N GLY A 38 0.04 8.26 -17.04
CA GLY A 38 1.28 8.51 -16.33
C GLY A 38 1.17 8.35 -14.81
N SER A 39 0.05 7.80 -14.32
CA SER A 39 -0.06 7.36 -12.92
C SER A 39 0.87 6.15 -12.67
N GLU A 40 1.51 6.16 -11.50
CA GLU A 40 2.38 5.08 -11.00
C GLU A 40 1.94 4.72 -9.58
N LEU A 41 1.51 3.49 -9.37
CA LEU A 41 1.05 2.99 -8.07
C LEU A 41 2.10 2.13 -7.38
N ASN A 42 3.17 1.73 -8.10
CA ASN A 42 4.25 0.90 -7.57
C ASN A 42 3.78 -0.46 -6.99
N GLU A 43 2.69 -1.02 -7.51
CA GLU A 43 2.06 -2.24 -6.97
C GLU A 43 2.81 -3.52 -7.34
N GLN A 44 3.63 -3.48 -8.40
CA GLN A 44 4.28 -4.66 -8.96
C GLN A 44 5.77 -4.74 -8.62
N VAL A 45 6.17 -4.29 -7.44
CA VAL A 45 7.55 -4.42 -6.98
C VAL A 45 7.79 -5.78 -6.36
N LEU A 46 8.96 -6.38 -6.66
CA LEU A 46 9.34 -7.68 -6.11
C LEU A 46 9.82 -7.62 -4.67
N ASP A 47 10.52 -6.55 -4.31
CA ASP A 47 10.98 -6.33 -2.95
C ASP A 47 10.01 -5.37 -2.26
N GLN A 48 9.07 -5.94 -1.51
CA GLN A 48 8.06 -5.18 -0.78
C GLN A 48 8.56 -4.78 0.61
N PRO A 49 8.06 -3.68 1.17
CA PRO A 49 8.36 -3.33 2.56
C PRO A 49 8.02 -4.49 3.50
N THR A 50 8.93 -4.82 4.41
CA THR A 50 8.70 -5.88 5.39
C THR A 50 7.59 -5.49 6.34
N GLU A 51 6.58 -6.35 6.52
CA GLU A 51 5.60 -6.22 7.58
C GLU A 51 6.10 -6.84 8.88
N LEU A 52 5.78 -6.20 9.99
CA LEU A 52 6.03 -6.72 11.33
C LEU A 52 4.92 -6.27 12.25
N PHE A 53 4.30 -7.23 12.93
CA PHE A 53 3.18 -6.94 13.82
C PHE A 53 3.55 -7.08 15.29
N ALA A 54 2.99 -6.22 16.14
CA ALA A 54 3.30 -6.18 17.56
C ALA A 54 2.92 -7.48 18.27
N PHE A 55 1.83 -8.13 17.87
CA PHE A 55 1.45 -9.42 18.44
C PHE A 55 2.46 -10.53 18.11
N GLU A 56 3.12 -10.51 16.95
CA GLU A 56 4.16 -11.49 16.57
C GLU A 56 5.39 -11.33 17.46
N ILE A 57 5.82 -10.10 17.70
CA ILE A 57 6.92 -9.78 18.64
C ILE A 57 6.59 -10.33 20.03
N ALA A 58 5.33 -10.25 20.44
CA ALA A 58 4.84 -10.76 21.73
C ALA A 58 4.57 -12.28 21.74
N GLY A 59 4.81 -13.00 20.63
CA GLY A 59 4.51 -14.44 20.52
C GLY A 59 3.01 -14.76 20.44
N GLY A 60 2.20 -13.80 20.07
CA GLY A 60 0.76 -13.94 19.89
C GLY A 60 0.36 -14.53 18.53
N LYS A 61 -0.93 -14.56 18.27
CA LYS A 61 -1.52 -15.06 17.02
C LYS A 61 -2.45 -14.02 16.41
N ARG A 62 -2.63 -14.09 15.12
CA ARG A 62 -3.62 -13.29 14.36
C ARG A 62 -5.03 -13.52 14.94
N SER A 63 -5.73 -12.45 15.24
CA SER A 63 -7.14 -12.48 15.65
C SER A 63 -8.05 -12.34 14.43
N TYR A 64 -9.33 -12.72 14.59
CA TYR A 64 -10.34 -12.46 13.55
C TYR A 64 -10.39 -10.98 13.16
N LEU A 65 -10.40 -10.09 14.14
CA LEU A 65 -10.50 -8.66 13.90
C LEU A 65 -9.26 -8.11 13.17
N PHE A 66 -8.08 -8.66 13.48
CA PHE A 66 -6.85 -8.35 12.76
C PHE A 66 -6.93 -8.81 11.30
N ASN A 67 -7.30 -10.10 11.04
CA ASN A 67 -7.39 -10.62 9.67
C ASN A 67 -8.46 -9.88 8.84
N LEU A 68 -9.57 -9.48 9.47
CA LEU A 68 -10.58 -8.64 8.83
C LEU A 68 -10.01 -7.28 8.46
N GLY A 69 -9.23 -6.66 9.36
CA GLY A 69 -8.61 -5.36 9.12
C GLY A 69 -7.55 -5.40 8.03
N ASP A 70 -6.72 -6.44 8.00
CA ASP A 70 -5.69 -6.72 7.00
C ASP A 70 -6.32 -6.85 5.60
N MET A 71 -7.31 -7.72 5.47
CA MET A 71 -8.08 -7.87 4.23
C MET A 71 -8.76 -6.57 3.79
N LEU A 72 -9.36 -5.81 4.71
CA LEU A 72 -10.01 -4.54 4.41
C LEU A 72 -9.02 -3.45 3.98
N PHE A 73 -7.83 -3.46 4.55
CA PHE A 73 -6.75 -2.52 4.23
C PHE A 73 -6.27 -2.68 2.78
N SER A 74 -6.27 -3.91 2.27
CA SER A 74 -5.94 -4.24 0.88
C SER A 74 -7.14 -4.21 -0.07
N SER A 75 -8.37 -4.00 0.44
CA SER A 75 -9.58 -4.08 -0.36
C SER A 75 -9.98 -2.74 -1.01
N PRO A 76 -10.11 -2.66 -2.34
CA PRO A 76 -10.68 -1.48 -3.01
C PRO A 76 -12.16 -1.22 -2.66
N ALA A 77 -12.87 -2.23 -2.18
CA ALA A 77 -14.29 -2.11 -1.82
C ALA A 77 -14.56 -1.13 -0.66
N ILE A 78 -13.51 -0.77 0.12
CA ILE A 78 -13.62 0.19 1.21
C ILE A 78 -13.83 1.63 0.72
N PHE A 79 -13.39 1.93 -0.50
CA PHE A 79 -13.51 3.24 -1.12
C PHE A 79 -14.73 3.34 -2.04
N GLY A 80 -15.02 4.54 -2.53
CA GLY A 80 -16.11 4.83 -3.44
C GLY A 80 -15.66 5.39 -4.78
N GLY A 81 -16.61 5.46 -5.72
CA GLY A 81 -16.42 6.12 -7.02
C GLY A 81 -15.15 5.70 -7.74
N LYS A 82 -14.42 6.68 -8.24
CA LYS A 82 -13.21 6.46 -9.06
C LYS A 82 -12.08 5.75 -8.30
N ALA A 83 -11.95 5.92 -6.99
CA ALA A 83 -10.91 5.26 -6.23
C ALA A 83 -11.12 3.74 -6.23
N ARG A 84 -12.36 3.29 -5.96
CA ARG A 84 -12.76 1.88 -6.07
C ARG A 84 -12.58 1.34 -7.50
N ASP A 85 -13.07 2.10 -8.49
CA ASP A 85 -13.00 1.70 -9.90
C ASP A 85 -11.55 1.58 -10.40
N ALA A 86 -10.63 2.37 -9.84
CA ALA A 86 -9.20 2.30 -10.08
C ALA A 86 -8.49 1.18 -9.32
N GLY A 87 -9.21 0.44 -8.47
CA GLY A 87 -8.64 -0.61 -7.64
C GLY A 87 -7.78 -0.10 -6.48
N LEU A 88 -7.91 1.19 -6.09
CA LEU A 88 -7.14 1.74 -4.98
C LEU A 88 -7.63 1.21 -3.65
N SER A 89 -6.69 0.91 -2.77
CA SER A 89 -6.90 0.51 -1.38
C SER A 89 -6.00 1.34 -0.45
N CYS A 90 -6.08 1.11 0.84
CA CYS A 90 -5.12 1.72 1.77
C CYS A 90 -3.69 1.25 1.47
N ASN A 91 -3.54 -0.03 1.07
CA ASN A 91 -2.25 -0.62 0.70
C ASN A 91 -1.63 0.01 -0.55
N SER A 92 -2.41 0.55 -1.49
CA SER A 92 -1.86 1.25 -2.67
C SER A 92 -0.99 2.45 -2.28
N CYS A 93 -1.37 3.18 -1.22
CA CYS A 93 -0.59 4.31 -0.71
C CYS A 93 0.35 3.91 0.43
N HIS A 94 -0.06 2.99 1.29
CA HIS A 94 0.67 2.54 2.47
C HIS A 94 1.13 1.09 2.31
N GLN A 95 1.99 0.83 1.31
CA GLN A 95 2.43 -0.53 0.95
C GLN A 95 2.95 -1.29 2.16
N GLN A 96 2.28 -2.40 2.51
CA GLN A 96 2.65 -3.23 3.68
C GLN A 96 2.86 -2.38 4.95
N GLY A 97 2.00 -1.37 5.14
CA GLY A 97 2.10 -0.42 6.26
C GLY A 97 3.26 0.58 6.20
N ALA A 98 4.11 0.54 5.17
CA ALA A 98 5.11 1.58 4.90
C ALA A 98 4.54 2.71 4.04
N ASN A 99 5.35 3.72 3.74
CA ASN A 99 5.01 4.71 2.72
C ASN A 99 5.26 4.15 1.31
N ASN A 100 4.51 4.63 0.33
CA ASN A 100 4.79 4.38 -1.08
C ASN A 100 5.49 5.61 -1.68
N SER A 101 6.83 5.59 -1.70
CA SER A 101 7.65 6.71 -2.18
C SER A 101 7.61 6.89 -3.70
N ALA A 102 7.12 5.90 -4.43
CA ALA A 102 6.99 5.95 -5.90
C ALA A 102 5.59 6.34 -6.36
N LEU A 103 4.59 6.37 -5.46
CA LEU A 103 3.21 6.75 -5.80
C LEU A 103 3.18 8.11 -6.51
N TYR A 104 2.62 8.12 -7.72
CA TYR A 104 2.46 9.34 -8.50
C TYR A 104 1.16 9.30 -9.32
N ILE A 105 0.29 10.29 -9.09
CA ILE A 105 -0.94 10.45 -9.87
C ILE A 105 -0.96 11.88 -10.42
N PRO A 106 -0.89 12.06 -11.74
CA PRO A 106 -0.94 13.39 -12.36
C PRO A 106 -2.17 14.19 -11.90
N GLY A 107 -1.94 15.43 -11.46
CA GLY A 107 -3.00 16.29 -10.94
C GLY A 107 -3.25 16.17 -9.43
N LEU A 108 -2.78 15.10 -8.78
CA LEU A 108 -2.83 14.91 -7.33
C LEU A 108 -1.45 14.85 -6.69
N SER A 109 -0.41 14.50 -7.45
CA SER A 109 0.96 14.41 -6.95
C SER A 109 1.80 15.57 -7.51
N ARG A 110 2.55 16.24 -6.64
CA ARG A 110 3.58 17.22 -7.06
C ARG A 110 4.84 16.51 -7.49
N ARG A 111 5.14 15.40 -6.83
CA ARG A 111 6.29 14.51 -7.06
C ARG A 111 5.95 13.12 -6.55
N PRO A 112 6.71 12.08 -6.92
CA PRO A 112 6.54 10.75 -6.33
C PRO A 112 6.54 10.79 -4.80
N GLY A 113 5.68 9.97 -4.19
CA GLY A 113 5.49 9.89 -2.74
C GLY A 113 4.64 11.01 -2.13
N THR A 114 3.99 11.85 -2.96
CA THR A 114 3.08 12.90 -2.49
C THR A 114 1.69 12.76 -3.12
N PHE A 115 0.67 13.16 -2.37
CA PHE A 115 -0.73 13.00 -2.78
C PHE A 115 -1.60 14.11 -2.19
N ASP A 116 -2.43 14.74 -3.01
CA ASP A 116 -3.44 15.72 -2.59
C ASP A 116 -4.74 15.00 -2.27
N THR A 117 -5.01 14.84 -0.97
CA THR A 117 -6.21 14.16 -0.47
C THR A 117 -7.48 15.02 -0.58
N THR A 118 -7.33 16.29 -0.94
CA THR A 118 -8.42 17.25 -1.14
C THR A 118 -8.67 17.58 -2.61
N GLY A 119 -8.04 16.85 -3.53
CA GLY A 119 -8.26 17.02 -4.96
C GLY A 119 -9.56 16.42 -5.47
N ALA A 120 -10.17 17.02 -6.49
CA ALA A 120 -11.49 16.63 -7.04
C ALA A 120 -11.54 15.23 -7.67
N LEU A 121 -10.40 14.58 -7.94
CA LEU A 121 -10.38 13.34 -8.74
C LEU A 121 -11.19 12.21 -8.10
N PHE A 122 -11.00 11.98 -6.81
CA PHE A 122 -11.65 10.89 -6.07
C PHE A 122 -12.91 11.33 -5.34
N ASN A 123 -12.91 12.56 -4.80
CA ASN A 123 -14.09 13.14 -4.16
C ASN A 123 -14.26 14.61 -4.52
N PRO A 124 -15.09 14.94 -5.53
CA PRO A 124 -15.35 16.34 -5.89
C PRO A 124 -15.89 17.21 -4.75
N LYS A 125 -16.47 16.60 -3.69
CA LYS A 125 -16.96 17.34 -2.52
C LYS A 125 -15.85 17.70 -1.54
N ALA A 126 -14.70 17.03 -1.62
CA ALA A 126 -13.53 17.32 -0.78
C ALA A 126 -12.64 18.42 -1.40
N ASP A 127 -12.86 18.74 -2.67
CA ASP A 127 -12.05 19.73 -3.40
C ASP A 127 -12.11 21.09 -2.71
N ASN A 128 -10.95 21.51 -2.19
CA ASN A 128 -10.77 22.80 -1.54
C ASN A 128 -10.25 23.88 -2.50
N GLY A 129 -10.03 23.54 -3.78
CA GLY A 129 -9.52 24.44 -4.82
C GLY A 129 -8.03 24.79 -4.66
N VAL A 130 -7.31 24.11 -3.77
CA VAL A 130 -5.87 24.33 -3.54
C VAL A 130 -5.11 23.04 -3.88
N PHE A 131 -4.02 23.17 -4.64
CA PHE A 131 -3.14 22.04 -4.92
C PHE A 131 -2.03 22.00 -3.85
N ASP A 132 -2.26 21.21 -2.80
CA ASP A 132 -1.39 21.07 -1.63
C ASP A 132 -1.02 19.64 -1.27
N PRO A 133 -0.41 18.86 -2.21
CA PRO A 133 -0.01 17.49 -1.99
C PRO A 133 0.88 17.31 -0.76
N VAL A 134 0.57 16.32 0.04
CA VAL A 134 1.32 15.92 1.23
C VAL A 134 1.98 14.56 1.04
N THR A 135 3.06 14.29 1.77
CA THR A 135 3.73 12.99 1.73
C THR A 135 2.82 11.88 2.24
N VAL A 136 2.94 10.70 1.64
CA VAL A 136 2.33 9.48 2.18
C VAL A 136 3.17 9.01 3.38
N PRO A 137 2.65 9.02 4.61
CA PRO A 137 3.44 8.63 5.77
C PRO A 137 3.48 7.10 5.93
N SER A 138 4.56 6.57 6.52
CA SER A 138 4.55 5.21 7.05
C SER A 138 3.56 5.09 8.21
N LEU A 139 2.88 3.95 8.31
CA LEU A 139 1.96 3.60 9.41
C LEU A 139 2.67 2.83 10.53
N ARG A 140 3.96 2.49 10.34
CA ARG A 140 4.73 1.79 11.38
C ARG A 140 4.71 2.57 12.67
N GLY A 141 4.33 1.88 13.75
CA GLY A 141 4.22 2.50 15.06
C GLY A 141 3.07 3.50 15.21
N ALA A 142 2.07 3.52 14.32
CA ALA A 142 0.98 4.49 14.31
C ALA A 142 0.30 4.66 15.69
N LYS A 143 0.19 3.58 16.49
CA LYS A 143 -0.36 3.63 17.86
C LYS A 143 0.34 4.61 18.81
N PHE A 144 1.60 4.95 18.52
CA PHE A 144 2.41 5.89 19.33
C PHE A 144 2.39 7.33 18.79
N LEU A 145 1.87 7.53 17.55
CA LEU A 145 2.08 8.73 16.76
C LEU A 145 0.87 9.69 16.70
N ALA A 146 -0.07 9.59 17.65
CA ALA A 146 -1.13 10.59 17.77
C ALA A 146 -0.53 12.00 18.04
N PRO A 147 -1.22 13.08 17.61
CA PRO A 147 -2.44 13.13 16.81
C PRO A 147 -2.22 12.75 15.35
N TYR A 148 -3.31 12.46 14.61
CA TYR A 148 -3.28 11.96 13.23
C TYR A 148 -3.57 13.06 12.21
N GLY A 149 -3.17 12.82 10.95
CA GLY A 149 -3.06 13.84 9.92
C GLY A 149 -1.72 14.58 10.01
N HIS A 150 -1.29 15.23 8.92
CA HIS A 150 -0.03 16.01 8.91
C HIS A 150 -0.08 17.20 9.87
N ASP A 151 -1.24 17.81 9.97
CA ASP A 151 -1.57 18.97 10.82
C ASP A 151 -2.07 18.56 12.23
N GLY A 152 -2.15 17.25 12.52
CA GLY A 152 -2.58 16.76 13.82
C GLY A 152 -4.07 17.00 14.13
N ARG A 153 -4.93 17.19 13.10
CA ARG A 153 -6.35 17.55 13.29
C ARG A 153 -7.21 16.47 13.93
N PHE A 154 -6.74 15.22 14.01
CA PHE A 154 -7.49 14.10 14.61
C PHE A 154 -6.75 13.55 15.84
N ALA A 155 -7.42 13.55 16.97
CA ALA A 155 -6.92 12.91 18.19
C ALA A 155 -7.06 11.38 18.15
N SER A 156 -8.05 10.87 17.41
CA SER A 156 -8.42 9.45 17.31
C SER A 156 -8.04 8.88 15.95
N LEU A 157 -7.33 7.74 15.93
CA LEU A 157 -7.06 6.99 14.70
C LEU A 157 -8.35 6.53 14.02
N ARG A 158 -9.35 6.14 14.79
CA ARG A 158 -10.66 5.70 14.29
C ARG A 158 -11.34 6.81 13.48
N ASP A 159 -11.38 8.03 14.03
CA ASP A 159 -12.00 9.17 13.35
C ASP A 159 -11.20 9.56 12.10
N PHE A 160 -9.88 9.45 12.15
CA PHE A 160 -9.03 9.70 11.00
C PHE A 160 -9.26 8.68 9.89
N VAL A 161 -9.29 7.38 10.19
CA VAL A 161 -9.57 6.32 9.21
C VAL A 161 -10.95 6.51 8.57
N ARG A 162 -11.99 6.82 9.38
CA ARG A 162 -13.31 7.13 8.86
C ARG A 162 -13.28 8.35 7.91
N ASN A 163 -12.53 9.41 8.28
CA ASN A 163 -12.39 10.60 7.45
C ASN A 163 -11.75 10.27 6.09
N VAL A 164 -10.70 9.47 6.08
CA VAL A 164 -10.04 9.03 4.84
C VAL A 164 -11.04 8.31 3.93
N ILE A 165 -11.76 7.32 4.45
CA ILE A 165 -12.73 6.54 3.67
C ILE A 165 -13.83 7.43 3.09
N VAL A 166 -14.51 8.22 3.95
CA VAL A 166 -15.73 8.93 3.56
C VAL A 166 -15.43 10.25 2.86
N ASN A 167 -14.51 11.03 3.40
CA ASN A 167 -14.29 12.41 2.93
C ASN A 167 -13.22 12.51 1.85
N GLU A 168 -12.15 11.71 1.93
CA GLU A 168 -11.06 11.80 0.95
C GLU A 168 -11.35 10.92 -0.28
N PHE A 169 -11.88 9.69 -0.08
CA PHE A 169 -12.10 8.72 -1.16
C PHE A 169 -13.57 8.40 -1.44
N ALA A 170 -14.51 9.22 -0.98
CA ALA A 170 -15.95 9.10 -1.24
C ALA A 170 -16.54 7.70 -0.97
N GLY A 171 -15.95 6.93 -0.05
CA GLY A 171 -16.42 5.61 0.35
C GLY A 171 -17.72 5.69 1.17
N PRO A 172 -18.40 4.55 1.32
CA PRO A 172 -19.54 4.47 2.22
C PRO A 172 -19.13 4.70 3.67
N ASP A 173 -20.07 5.14 4.52
CA ASP A 173 -19.79 5.25 5.95
C ASP A 173 -19.54 3.84 6.54
N PRO A 174 -18.31 3.55 7.02
CA PRO A 174 -17.97 2.21 7.44
C PRO A 174 -18.68 1.81 8.73
N SER A 175 -19.03 0.52 8.85
CA SER A 175 -19.61 -0.03 10.07
C SER A 175 -18.66 0.10 11.27
N GLY A 176 -19.20 -0.01 12.48
CA GLY A 176 -18.38 -0.06 13.69
C GLY A 176 -17.33 -1.17 13.63
N GLN A 177 -17.69 -2.35 13.16
CA GLN A 177 -16.81 -3.51 13.02
C GLN A 177 -15.70 -3.26 11.98
N THR A 178 -16.03 -2.67 10.83
CA THR A 178 -15.06 -2.29 9.79
C THR A 178 -14.00 -1.35 10.34
N LEU A 179 -14.42 -0.31 11.07
CA LEU A 179 -13.49 0.64 11.69
C LEU A 179 -12.64 -0.01 12.78
N ASP A 180 -13.23 -0.86 13.63
CA ASP A 180 -12.50 -1.57 14.68
C ASP A 180 -11.46 -2.52 14.09
N ALA A 181 -11.80 -3.19 13.00
CA ALA A 181 -10.88 -4.07 12.27
C ALA A 181 -9.69 -3.32 11.68
N LEU A 182 -9.95 -2.25 10.92
CA LEU A 182 -8.89 -1.42 10.33
C LEU A 182 -7.98 -0.78 11.39
N VAL A 183 -8.58 -0.24 12.46
CA VAL A 183 -7.81 0.35 13.56
C VAL A 183 -6.95 -0.71 14.24
N THR A 184 -7.51 -1.92 14.47
CA THR A 184 -6.74 -3.05 15.05
C THR A 184 -5.55 -3.39 14.16
N TYR A 185 -5.74 -3.56 12.86
CA TYR A 185 -4.66 -3.85 11.93
C TYR A 185 -3.58 -2.75 11.96
N ILE A 186 -3.96 -1.49 11.77
CA ILE A 186 -3.02 -0.36 11.73
C ILE A 186 -2.24 -0.22 13.05
N GLN A 187 -2.86 -0.47 14.20
CA GLN A 187 -2.20 -0.39 15.51
C GLN A 187 -1.21 -1.53 15.75
N GLU A 188 -1.40 -2.67 15.09
CA GLU A 188 -0.47 -3.80 15.17
C GLU A 188 0.78 -3.61 14.29
N ILE A 189 0.75 -2.74 13.27
CA ILE A 189 1.93 -2.45 12.44
C ILE A 189 3.03 -1.84 13.32
N SER A 190 4.09 -2.60 13.54
CA SER A 190 5.20 -2.24 14.42
C SER A 190 6.31 -1.50 13.67
N PHE A 191 7.13 -0.75 14.41
CA PHE A 191 8.44 -0.36 13.90
C PHE A 191 9.29 -1.59 13.63
N LEU A 192 10.11 -1.54 12.59
CA LEU A 192 11.10 -2.58 12.32
C LEU A 192 12.24 -2.50 13.34
N PRO A 193 12.82 -3.63 13.72
CA PRO A 193 13.96 -3.66 14.63
C PRO A 193 15.14 -2.83 14.12
N ASN A 194 15.82 -2.19 15.03
CA ASN A 194 17.05 -1.45 14.78
C ASN A 194 18.03 -1.73 15.92
N ASP A 195 19.05 -2.50 15.67
CA ASP A 195 20.04 -2.91 16.66
C ASP A 195 20.99 -1.78 17.11
N LYS A 196 20.91 -0.62 16.41
CA LYS A 196 21.63 0.60 16.80
C LYS A 196 20.89 1.45 17.83
N LEU A 197 19.62 1.08 18.15
CA LEU A 197 18.81 1.77 19.15
C LEU A 197 18.53 0.88 20.36
N THR A 198 18.54 1.49 21.53
CA THR A 198 17.96 0.93 22.76
C THR A 198 16.45 1.13 22.77
N SER A 199 15.73 0.47 23.67
CA SER A 199 14.27 0.60 23.80
C SER A 199 13.80 2.00 24.19
N ASP A 200 14.67 2.82 24.76
CA ASP A 200 14.43 4.22 25.12
C ASP A 200 14.97 5.23 24.09
N GLY A 201 15.37 4.74 22.90
CA GLY A 201 15.72 5.55 21.74
C GLY A 201 17.14 6.12 21.74
N HIS A 202 18.03 5.68 22.65
CA HIS A 202 19.44 6.03 22.64
C HIS A 202 20.27 5.10 21.76
N LEU A 203 21.44 5.59 21.29
CA LEU A 203 22.33 4.77 20.47
C LEU A 203 23.01 3.66 21.28
N THR A 204 23.05 2.45 20.70
CA THR A 204 23.83 1.32 21.21
C THR A 204 25.30 1.41 20.79
N GLU A 205 26.11 0.45 21.23
CA GLU A 205 27.54 0.34 20.84
C GLU A 205 27.71 0.03 19.33
N LYS A 206 26.66 -0.41 18.63
CA LYS A 206 26.70 -0.69 17.20
C LYS A 206 26.67 0.57 16.33
N ALA A 207 26.28 1.71 16.90
CA ALA A 207 26.30 2.98 16.20
C ALA A 207 27.75 3.49 16.01
N SER A 208 27.99 4.20 14.91
CA SER A 208 29.29 4.79 14.61
C SER A 208 29.65 5.94 15.55
N ASP A 209 30.95 6.24 15.67
CA ASP A 209 31.42 7.41 16.44
C ASP A 209 30.84 8.72 15.90
N ALA A 210 30.65 8.84 14.59
CA ALA A 210 30.00 9.99 13.97
C ALA A 210 28.55 10.12 14.45
N ALA A 211 27.79 9.04 14.46
CA ALA A 211 26.41 9.03 14.96
C ALA A 211 26.34 9.42 16.45
N ARG A 212 27.28 8.95 17.28
CA ARG A 212 27.34 9.35 18.73
C ARG A 212 27.63 10.84 18.91
N ARG A 213 28.53 11.41 18.09
CA ARG A 213 28.75 12.87 18.12
C ARG A 213 27.50 13.60 17.64
N GLY A 214 26.80 13.05 16.62
CA GLY A 214 25.52 13.56 16.15
C GLY A 214 24.43 13.50 17.21
N GLU A 215 24.35 12.44 18.03
CA GLU A 215 23.43 12.35 19.16
C GLU A 215 23.70 13.47 20.19
N ALA A 216 24.98 13.75 20.50
CA ALA A 216 25.34 14.85 21.38
C ALA A 216 24.93 16.21 20.81
N LEU A 217 25.10 16.42 19.49
CA LEU A 217 24.66 17.64 18.79
C LEU A 217 23.13 17.76 18.75
N PHE A 218 22.42 16.67 18.54
CA PHE A 218 20.95 16.62 18.52
C PHE A 218 20.33 17.04 19.85
N ASN A 219 20.98 16.73 20.94
CA ASN A 219 20.59 17.10 22.29
C ASN A 219 21.11 18.47 22.74
N LYS A 220 22.06 19.06 21.99
CA LYS A 220 22.68 20.35 22.34
C LYS A 220 21.67 21.50 22.20
N PRO A 221 21.55 22.39 23.22
CA PRO A 221 20.73 23.58 23.10
C PRO A 221 21.10 24.45 21.92
N PHE A 222 20.10 25.05 21.27
CA PHE A 222 20.32 25.96 20.16
C PHE A 222 21.04 27.26 20.58
N PRO A 223 21.91 27.81 19.73
CA PRO A 223 22.72 28.98 20.12
C PRO A 223 21.90 30.20 20.57
N HIS A 224 20.76 30.42 19.92
CA HIS A 224 19.90 31.58 20.17
C HIS A 224 18.65 31.25 20.99
N ASN A 225 18.47 29.99 21.41
CA ASN A 225 17.37 29.56 22.27
C ASN A 225 17.76 28.34 23.10
N ALA A 226 18.32 28.59 24.26
CA ALA A 226 18.79 27.53 25.17
C ALA A 226 17.69 26.58 25.70
N ALA A 227 16.40 26.93 25.51
CA ALA A 227 15.28 26.06 25.86
C ALA A 227 14.92 25.08 24.75
N MET A 228 15.55 25.16 23.58
CA MET A 228 15.29 24.30 22.43
C MET A 228 16.53 23.54 22.01
N SER A 229 16.28 22.32 21.53
CA SER A 229 17.21 21.47 20.78
C SER A 229 16.39 20.62 19.80
N CYS A 230 17.01 19.83 18.95
CA CYS A 230 16.28 18.87 18.12
C CYS A 230 15.46 17.89 18.98
N ALA A 231 16.04 17.43 20.11
CA ALA A 231 15.39 16.53 21.05
C ALA A 231 14.18 17.15 21.79
N THR A 232 14.01 18.47 21.77
CA THR A 232 12.84 19.11 22.40
C THR A 232 11.52 18.70 21.71
N CYS A 233 11.54 18.56 20.39
CA CYS A 233 10.41 18.06 19.62
C CYS A 233 10.53 16.55 19.36
N HIS A 234 11.73 16.05 19.03
CA HIS A 234 11.98 14.65 18.75
C HIS A 234 12.47 13.92 20.01
N GLN A 235 11.53 13.58 20.90
CA GLN A 235 11.82 12.95 22.21
C GLN A 235 12.12 11.45 22.03
N ALA A 236 13.32 11.03 22.33
CA ALA A 236 13.79 9.66 22.07
C ALA A 236 12.92 8.59 22.74
N ASP A 237 12.56 8.78 24.01
CA ASP A 237 11.73 7.89 24.82
C ASP A 237 10.23 7.88 24.42
N ALA A 238 9.83 8.76 23.50
CA ALA A 238 8.47 8.89 22.98
C ALA A 238 8.38 8.61 21.47
N ALA A 239 9.17 7.65 20.94
CA ALA A 239 9.26 7.34 19.52
C ALA A 239 9.66 8.57 18.67
N PHE A 240 10.47 9.45 19.19
CA PHE A 240 10.94 10.69 18.55
C PHE A 240 9.82 11.65 18.16
N VAL A 241 8.77 11.75 18.97
CA VAL A 241 7.69 12.73 18.80
C VAL A 241 7.32 13.37 20.14
N ASP A 242 6.88 14.62 20.11
CA ASP A 242 6.31 15.34 21.26
C ASP A 242 4.78 15.42 21.24
N ARG A 243 4.16 14.82 20.19
CA ARG A 243 2.71 14.79 19.96
C ARG A 243 2.09 16.19 19.80
N LYS A 244 2.87 17.17 19.38
CA LYS A 244 2.45 18.54 19.12
C LYS A 244 2.60 18.92 17.66
N VAL A 245 2.06 20.07 17.33
CA VAL A 245 2.22 20.72 16.03
C VAL A 245 3.07 21.97 16.19
N HIS A 246 3.93 22.21 15.21
CA HIS A 246 4.87 23.33 15.20
C HIS A 246 4.84 24.03 13.85
N ASP A 247 4.95 25.35 13.86
CA ASP A 247 5.31 26.13 12.68
C ASP A 247 6.85 26.19 12.60
N ILE A 248 7.37 25.51 11.61
CA ILE A 248 8.81 25.48 11.30
C ILE A 248 9.14 26.27 10.02
N GLY A 249 8.29 27.23 9.64
CA GLY A 249 8.49 28.05 8.44
C GLY A 249 8.11 27.37 7.13
N THR A 250 7.27 26.33 7.17
CA THR A 250 6.89 25.54 5.98
C THR A 250 5.46 25.80 5.51
N GLY A 251 4.85 26.90 5.99
CA GLY A 251 3.53 27.35 5.52
C GLY A 251 2.36 26.87 6.37
N GLY A 252 2.60 26.42 7.62
CA GLY A 252 1.56 26.00 8.53
C GLY A 252 2.09 25.28 9.78
N PHE A 253 1.17 24.80 10.60
CA PHE A 253 1.49 23.99 11.77
C PHE A 253 1.41 22.51 11.42
N PHE A 254 2.51 21.79 11.61
CA PHE A 254 2.59 20.37 11.31
C PHE A 254 3.13 19.59 12.52
N LYS A 255 2.63 18.35 12.66
CA LYS A 255 3.05 17.48 13.76
C LYS A 255 4.51 17.05 13.62
N THR A 256 5.18 16.88 14.73
CA THR A 256 6.50 16.24 14.79
C THR A 256 6.44 14.84 14.22
N LYS A 257 7.26 14.55 13.21
CA LYS A 257 7.39 13.21 12.61
C LYS A 257 8.35 12.35 13.41
N THR A 258 8.05 11.06 13.53
CA THR A 258 9.00 10.10 14.12
C THR A 258 10.28 10.00 13.29
N LEU A 259 11.40 9.74 13.96
CA LEU A 259 12.67 9.44 13.30
C LEU A 259 12.93 7.92 13.19
N VAL A 260 12.14 7.11 13.91
CA VAL A 260 12.28 5.64 13.85
C VAL A 260 11.94 5.15 12.46
N ASN A 261 12.82 4.35 11.87
CA ASN A 261 12.77 3.85 10.50
C ASN A 261 12.65 4.95 9.41
N ALA A 262 12.98 6.21 9.75
CA ALA A 262 12.81 7.35 8.85
C ALA A 262 13.69 7.28 7.60
N ARG A 263 14.79 6.53 7.61
CA ARG A 263 15.67 6.32 6.45
C ARG A 263 14.92 5.80 5.22
N PHE A 264 13.81 5.09 5.43
CA PHE A 264 12.99 4.49 4.38
C PHE A 264 11.74 5.31 4.04
N ASN A 265 11.59 6.53 4.61
CA ASN A 265 10.37 7.33 4.51
C ASN A 265 10.53 8.61 3.66
N ALA A 266 11.55 8.68 2.79
CA ALA A 266 11.64 9.77 1.82
C ALA A 266 10.41 9.77 0.88
N PRO A 267 9.99 10.94 0.36
CA PRO A 267 10.54 12.27 0.59
C PRO A 267 10.13 12.86 1.95
N TYR A 268 10.96 13.74 2.49
CA TYR A 268 10.80 14.29 3.84
C TYR A 268 10.00 15.59 3.87
N PHE A 269 9.54 15.97 5.06
CA PHE A 269 8.59 17.03 5.39
C PHE A 269 7.16 16.69 4.96
N HIS A 270 6.21 17.56 5.32
CA HIS A 270 4.80 17.32 4.99
C HIS A 270 4.52 17.35 3.49
N ASP A 271 5.25 18.16 2.74
CA ASP A 271 5.09 18.37 1.29
C ASP A 271 6.15 17.65 0.43
N GLY A 272 7.02 16.88 1.06
CA GLY A 272 8.03 16.08 0.36
C GLY A 272 9.16 16.89 -0.27
N ARG A 273 9.46 18.10 0.23
CA ARG A 273 10.45 19.00 -0.39
C ARG A 273 11.89 18.55 -0.35
N PHE A 274 12.23 17.55 0.49
CA PHE A 274 13.60 17.07 0.65
C PHE A 274 13.69 15.56 0.41
N ASP A 275 14.78 15.11 -0.18
CA ASP A 275 15.05 13.70 -0.49
C ASP A 275 16.05 13.06 0.48
N THR A 276 16.86 13.89 1.16
CA THR A 276 17.98 13.41 1.98
C THR A 276 17.96 14.03 3.39
N PHE A 277 18.53 13.32 4.35
CA PHE A 277 18.74 13.88 5.69
C PHE A 277 19.69 15.08 5.69
N ASP A 278 20.64 15.14 4.74
CA ASP A 278 21.51 16.28 4.62
C ASP A 278 20.73 17.57 4.30
N GLU A 279 19.77 17.49 3.38
CA GLU A 279 18.88 18.62 3.06
C GLU A 279 18.00 19.01 4.27
N VAL A 280 17.49 18.02 5.01
CA VAL A 280 16.71 18.23 6.23
C VAL A 280 17.54 18.97 7.29
N VAL A 281 18.75 18.46 7.58
CA VAL A 281 19.67 19.11 8.55
C VAL A 281 20.04 20.51 8.09
N GLY A 282 20.34 20.68 6.79
CA GLY A 282 20.65 22.00 6.24
C GLY A 282 19.49 23.00 6.30
N TYR A 283 18.24 22.52 6.20
CA TYR A 283 17.07 23.36 6.42
C TYR A 283 17.00 23.86 7.86
N PHE A 284 17.13 22.97 8.85
CA PHE A 284 17.05 23.34 10.26
C PHE A 284 18.25 24.15 10.72
N ASP A 285 19.45 23.89 10.17
CA ASP A 285 20.64 24.72 10.42
C ASP A 285 20.36 26.19 10.05
N LYS A 286 19.81 26.40 8.86
CA LYS A 286 19.43 27.74 8.37
C LYS A 286 18.24 28.33 9.14
N HIS A 287 17.21 27.53 9.42
CA HIS A 287 15.95 28.00 10.04
C HIS A 287 16.16 28.46 11.48
N TYR A 288 17.02 27.78 12.23
CA TYR A 288 17.32 28.08 13.63
C TYR A 288 18.66 28.79 13.83
N ASP A 289 19.36 29.14 12.74
CA ASP A 289 20.69 29.77 12.78
C ASP A 289 21.66 29.01 13.72
N LEU A 290 21.79 27.68 13.46
CA LEU A 290 22.58 26.81 14.33
C LEU A 290 24.08 27.00 14.14
N GLY A 291 24.51 27.44 12.95
CA GLY A 291 25.91 27.67 12.61
C GLY A 291 26.74 26.38 12.57
N LEU A 292 26.17 25.29 12.05
CA LEU A 292 26.84 24.00 11.99
C LEU A 292 28.04 24.02 11.04
N THR A 293 29.16 23.50 11.49
CA THR A 293 30.27 23.15 10.59
C THR A 293 29.87 21.99 9.68
N ALA A 294 30.55 21.83 8.54
CA ALA A 294 30.32 20.69 7.65
C ALA A 294 30.51 19.33 8.36
N HIS A 295 31.41 19.26 9.35
CA HIS A 295 31.61 18.04 10.15
C HIS A 295 30.45 17.76 11.09
N GLU A 296 29.96 18.78 11.82
CA GLU A 296 28.79 18.65 12.71
C GLU A 296 27.53 18.29 11.94
N ARG A 297 27.36 18.86 10.74
CA ARG A 297 26.25 18.51 9.85
C ARG A 297 26.33 17.02 9.44
N ALA A 298 27.52 16.53 9.03
CA ALA A 298 27.72 15.13 8.69
C ALA A 298 27.48 14.20 9.89
N ASP A 299 27.88 14.60 11.12
CA ASP A 299 27.64 13.86 12.35
C ASP A 299 26.12 13.76 12.68
N LEU A 300 25.36 14.85 12.50
CA LEU A 300 23.89 14.84 12.62
C LEU A 300 23.21 13.94 11.58
N VAL A 301 23.66 13.98 10.34
CA VAL A 301 23.17 13.06 9.29
C VAL A 301 23.46 11.61 9.68
N ALA A 302 24.66 11.31 10.17
CA ALA A 302 25.00 9.96 10.63
C ALA A 302 24.13 9.50 11.82
N TYR A 303 23.74 10.43 12.70
CA TYR A 303 22.80 10.15 13.78
C TYR A 303 21.40 9.82 13.24
N LEU A 304 20.86 10.65 12.33
CA LEU A 304 19.55 10.41 11.72
C LEU A 304 19.53 9.10 10.92
N ASP A 305 20.61 8.77 10.22
CA ASP A 305 20.78 7.49 9.54
C ASP A 305 20.76 6.31 10.54
N ALA A 306 21.44 6.46 11.68
CA ALA A 306 21.48 5.41 12.70
C ALA A 306 20.13 5.20 13.38
N VAL A 307 19.41 6.29 13.74
CA VAL A 307 18.07 6.23 14.32
C VAL A 307 17.04 5.72 13.30
N GLY A 308 17.16 6.19 12.08
CA GLY A 308 16.23 5.87 10.99
C GLY A 308 16.41 4.49 10.36
N ASP A 309 17.43 3.75 10.73
CA ASP A 309 17.76 2.44 10.16
C ASP A 309 16.78 1.34 10.57
N ALA A 310 16.85 0.21 9.89
CA ALA A 310 16.06 -0.98 10.20
C ALA A 310 16.77 -2.25 9.75
N GLU A 311 16.55 -3.32 10.48
CA GLU A 311 16.90 -4.67 10.06
C GLU A 311 15.87 -5.14 9.03
N GLN A 312 16.34 -5.72 7.95
CA GLN A 312 15.53 -6.33 6.89
C GLN A 312 14.32 -5.46 6.46
N PRO A 313 14.56 -4.23 5.92
CA PRO A 313 13.47 -3.30 5.59
C PRO A 313 12.59 -3.76 4.43
N PHE A 314 13.05 -4.71 3.62
CA PHE A 314 12.35 -5.26 2.47
C PHE A 314 12.39 -6.78 2.46
N THR A 315 11.29 -7.38 2.01
CA THR A 315 11.12 -8.83 1.84
C THR A 315 10.73 -9.14 0.41
N ARG A 316 11.32 -10.19 -0.16
CA ARG A 316 11.00 -10.66 -1.51
C ARG A 316 9.59 -11.23 -1.53
N ASN A 317 8.75 -10.70 -2.43
CA ASN A 317 7.48 -11.31 -2.74
C ASN A 317 7.67 -12.62 -3.51
N THR A 318 6.92 -13.66 -3.15
CA THR A 318 6.97 -15.00 -3.74
C THR A 318 5.57 -15.57 -3.88
N VAL A 319 5.42 -16.57 -4.74
CA VAL A 319 4.16 -17.33 -4.85
C VAL A 319 3.70 -17.88 -3.50
N GLN A 320 4.63 -18.28 -2.63
CA GLN A 320 4.26 -18.80 -1.31
C GLN A 320 3.73 -17.70 -0.39
N ALA A 321 4.37 -16.52 -0.40
CA ALA A 321 3.92 -15.36 0.40
C ALA A 321 2.48 -14.96 0.03
N GLU A 322 2.19 -14.86 -1.27
CA GLU A 322 0.83 -14.57 -1.76
C GLU A 322 -0.20 -15.62 -1.31
N ILE A 323 0.12 -16.92 -1.41
CA ILE A 323 -0.78 -17.97 -0.96
C ILE A 323 -1.05 -17.88 0.55
N ASP A 324 -0.03 -17.59 1.34
CA ASP A 324 -0.13 -17.47 2.79
C ASP A 324 -0.97 -16.27 3.19
N GLU A 325 -0.77 -15.13 2.53
CA GLU A 325 -1.55 -13.90 2.73
C GLU A 325 -3.02 -14.10 2.36
N LEU A 326 -3.31 -14.64 1.17
CA LEU A 326 -4.68 -14.90 0.72
C LEU A 326 -5.39 -15.97 1.56
N THR A 327 -4.65 -16.91 2.13
CA THR A 327 -5.18 -17.87 3.09
C THR A 327 -5.57 -17.16 4.40
N ALA A 328 -4.74 -16.22 4.86
CA ALA A 328 -5.04 -15.41 6.04
C ALA A 328 -6.29 -14.52 5.81
N PHE A 329 -6.38 -13.84 4.67
CA PHE A 329 -7.56 -13.04 4.30
C PHE A 329 -8.83 -13.89 4.26
N ALA A 330 -8.79 -15.04 3.59
CA ALA A 330 -9.93 -15.94 3.48
C ALA A 330 -10.37 -16.54 4.83
N SER A 331 -9.50 -16.57 5.84
CA SER A 331 -9.84 -17.09 7.18
C SER A 331 -10.96 -16.30 7.88
N VAL A 332 -11.21 -15.07 7.44
CA VAL A 332 -12.37 -14.27 7.89
C VAL A 332 -13.68 -15.01 7.65
N LEU A 333 -13.77 -15.79 6.56
CA LEU A 333 -14.95 -16.59 6.23
C LEU A 333 -15.24 -17.70 7.25
N GLU A 334 -14.24 -18.17 8.01
CA GLU A 334 -14.42 -19.19 9.07
C GLU A 334 -15.33 -18.68 10.20
N VAL A 335 -15.39 -17.39 10.42
CA VAL A 335 -16.25 -16.74 11.41
C VAL A 335 -17.49 -16.15 10.77
N ALA A 336 -17.35 -15.45 9.65
CA ALA A 336 -18.45 -14.71 9.03
C ALA A 336 -19.55 -15.65 8.49
N ILE A 337 -19.22 -16.81 7.92
CA ILE A 337 -20.20 -17.77 7.40
C ILE A 337 -21.06 -18.36 8.53
N PRO A 338 -20.49 -18.97 9.60
CA PRO A 338 -21.29 -19.46 10.71
C PRO A 338 -22.08 -18.37 11.46
N ALA A 339 -21.57 -17.15 11.47
CA ALA A 339 -22.26 -15.99 12.05
C ALA A 339 -23.41 -15.45 11.17
N HIS A 340 -23.56 -15.98 9.96
CA HIS A 340 -24.50 -15.47 8.94
C HIS A 340 -24.29 -13.99 8.62
N ASP A 341 -23.04 -13.50 8.73
CA ASP A 341 -22.67 -12.12 8.40
C ASP A 341 -22.49 -11.97 6.89
N LYS A 342 -23.65 -11.82 6.20
CA LYS A 342 -23.69 -11.69 4.73
C LYS A 342 -22.78 -10.56 4.24
N ALA A 343 -22.75 -9.43 4.92
CA ALA A 343 -21.98 -8.27 4.48
C ALA A 343 -20.48 -8.56 4.47
N VAL A 344 -19.97 -9.14 5.54
CA VAL A 344 -18.56 -9.55 5.64
C VAL A 344 -18.24 -10.68 4.67
N VAL A 345 -19.13 -11.66 4.49
CA VAL A 345 -18.91 -12.76 3.51
C VAL A 345 -18.75 -12.21 2.10
N LEU A 346 -19.66 -11.33 1.66
CA LEU A 346 -19.60 -10.75 0.31
C LEU A 346 -18.35 -9.88 0.13
N GLN A 347 -18.00 -9.07 1.12
CA GLN A 347 -16.82 -8.25 1.09
C GLN A 347 -15.53 -9.09 1.06
N ALA A 348 -15.45 -10.15 1.86
CA ALA A 348 -14.30 -11.05 1.87
C ALA A 348 -14.13 -11.78 0.53
N VAL A 349 -15.22 -12.26 -0.06
CA VAL A 349 -15.18 -12.91 -1.39
C VAL A 349 -14.73 -11.93 -2.48
N GLU A 350 -15.22 -10.69 -2.46
CA GLU A 350 -14.81 -9.65 -3.41
C GLU A 350 -13.32 -9.36 -3.29
N SER A 351 -12.82 -9.12 -2.07
CA SER A 351 -11.43 -8.78 -1.80
C SER A 351 -10.49 -9.93 -2.14
N VAL A 352 -10.70 -11.11 -1.53
CA VAL A 352 -9.86 -12.30 -1.77
C VAL A 352 -9.89 -12.73 -3.24
N GLY A 353 -11.06 -12.62 -3.90
CA GLY A 353 -11.20 -12.93 -5.31
C GLY A 353 -10.51 -11.90 -6.22
N GLY A 354 -10.37 -10.66 -5.79
CA GLY A 354 -9.58 -9.61 -6.43
C GLY A 354 -8.10 -9.95 -6.42
N GLU A 355 -7.56 -10.18 -5.23
CA GLU A 355 -6.15 -10.53 -5.04
C GLU A 355 -5.77 -11.82 -5.79
N TRP A 356 -6.60 -12.87 -5.74
CA TRP A 356 -6.35 -14.07 -6.55
C TRP A 356 -6.25 -13.77 -8.05
N ARG A 357 -7.03 -12.83 -8.60
CA ARG A 357 -6.91 -12.43 -10.00
C ARG A 357 -5.56 -11.76 -10.27
N GLU A 358 -5.10 -10.90 -9.36
CA GLU A 358 -3.77 -10.26 -9.46
C GLU A 358 -2.64 -11.29 -9.42
N VAL A 359 -2.71 -12.27 -8.51
CA VAL A 359 -1.79 -13.42 -8.55
C VAL A 359 -1.81 -14.12 -9.90
N GLY A 360 -2.99 -14.30 -10.51
CA GLY A 360 -3.12 -14.89 -11.85
C GLY A 360 -2.43 -14.07 -12.94
N GLU A 361 -2.42 -12.73 -12.83
CA GLU A 361 -1.78 -11.83 -13.78
C GLU A 361 -0.25 -11.92 -13.73
N ASN A 362 0.32 -12.28 -12.58
CA ASN A 362 1.74 -12.54 -12.43
C ASN A 362 2.25 -13.77 -13.24
N PHE A 363 1.36 -14.53 -13.89
CA PHE A 363 1.71 -15.61 -14.83
C PHE A 363 1.38 -15.18 -16.28
N PRO A 364 2.27 -14.50 -17.01
CA PRO A 364 2.01 -13.97 -18.35
C PRO A 364 1.49 -15.01 -19.31
N ASP A 365 0.49 -14.68 -20.12
CA ASP A 365 -0.09 -15.60 -21.10
C ASP A 365 0.71 -15.61 -22.42
N ARG A 366 0.17 -16.29 -23.44
CA ARG A 366 0.82 -16.43 -24.76
C ARG A 366 0.97 -15.11 -25.53
N ARG A 367 0.25 -14.05 -25.15
CA ARG A 367 0.32 -12.74 -25.82
C ARG A 367 1.53 -11.95 -25.37
N ASP A 368 2.04 -12.26 -24.18
CA ASP A 368 3.24 -11.65 -23.67
C ASP A 368 4.48 -12.34 -24.22
N THR A 369 5.13 -11.67 -25.14
CA THR A 369 6.36 -12.15 -25.80
C THR A 369 7.63 -11.83 -25.05
N SER A 370 7.56 -11.12 -23.92
CA SER A 370 8.71 -10.80 -23.09
C SER A 370 9.16 -12.00 -22.24
N VAL A 371 8.31 -13.02 -22.10
CA VAL A 371 8.57 -14.21 -21.30
C VAL A 371 8.77 -15.44 -22.17
N GLU A 372 10.01 -15.93 -22.20
CA GLU A 372 10.37 -17.15 -22.92
C GLU A 372 10.22 -18.40 -22.03
N GLY A 373 9.64 -19.47 -22.56
CA GLY A 373 9.46 -20.75 -21.88
C GLY A 373 8.28 -20.82 -20.92
N GLY A 374 8.07 -22.00 -20.33
CA GLY A 374 7.08 -22.27 -19.31
C GLY A 374 5.61 -21.97 -19.64
N LEU A 375 5.25 -21.82 -20.93
CA LEU A 375 3.88 -21.42 -21.33
C LEU A 375 2.82 -22.40 -20.80
N ARG A 376 3.09 -23.70 -20.81
CA ARG A 376 2.17 -24.72 -20.33
C ARG A 376 1.93 -24.56 -18.82
N GLU A 377 2.99 -24.36 -18.06
CA GLU A 377 3.01 -24.16 -16.61
C GLU A 377 2.26 -22.87 -16.24
N ARG A 378 2.58 -21.77 -16.92
CA ARG A 378 1.91 -20.47 -16.73
C ARG A 378 0.40 -20.54 -17.03
N LEU A 379 0.00 -21.17 -18.13
CA LEU A 379 -1.42 -21.34 -18.48
C LEU A 379 -2.14 -22.26 -17.47
N LYS A 380 -1.46 -23.29 -16.94
CA LYS A 380 -2.00 -24.13 -15.89
C LYS A 380 -2.18 -23.37 -14.58
N ALA A 381 -1.22 -22.53 -14.19
CA ALA A 381 -1.31 -21.66 -13.03
C ALA A 381 -2.52 -20.69 -13.15
N ARG A 382 -2.67 -19.99 -14.28
CA ARG A 382 -3.83 -19.12 -14.53
C ARG A 382 -5.17 -19.85 -14.48
N ALA A 383 -5.23 -21.05 -15.03
CA ALA A 383 -6.46 -21.88 -14.98
C ALA A 383 -6.79 -22.25 -13.53
N SER A 384 -5.78 -22.64 -12.74
CA SER A 384 -5.93 -22.96 -11.30
C SER A 384 -6.44 -21.75 -10.50
N VAL A 385 -5.88 -20.57 -10.72
CA VAL A 385 -6.36 -19.32 -10.10
C VAL A 385 -7.83 -19.04 -10.48
N ARG A 386 -8.18 -19.21 -11.74
CA ARG A 386 -9.57 -19.03 -12.18
C ARG A 386 -10.54 -19.97 -11.45
N ASP A 387 -10.16 -21.22 -11.23
CA ASP A 387 -11.00 -22.18 -10.53
C ASP A 387 -11.20 -21.76 -9.04
N VAL A 388 -10.15 -21.22 -8.40
CA VAL A 388 -10.24 -20.64 -7.05
C VAL A 388 -11.23 -19.46 -7.02
N VAL A 389 -11.11 -18.52 -7.96
CA VAL A 389 -12.00 -17.35 -8.05
C VAL A 389 -13.46 -17.76 -8.32
N LEU A 390 -13.68 -18.78 -9.14
CA LEU A 390 -15.03 -19.31 -9.39
C LEU A 390 -15.64 -19.93 -8.12
N THR A 391 -14.87 -20.65 -7.32
CA THR A 391 -15.34 -21.19 -6.05
C THR A 391 -15.71 -20.10 -5.06
N LEU A 392 -14.91 -19.03 -4.97
CA LEU A 392 -15.23 -17.85 -4.15
C LEU A 392 -16.55 -17.19 -4.60
N ARG A 393 -16.77 -17.04 -5.90
CA ARG A 393 -18.04 -16.51 -6.43
C ARG A 393 -19.25 -17.37 -6.04
N GLN A 394 -19.10 -18.71 -6.03
CA GLN A 394 -20.16 -19.60 -5.57
C GLN A 394 -20.47 -19.41 -4.09
N ILE A 395 -19.45 -19.13 -3.24
CA ILE A 395 -19.66 -18.79 -1.84
C ILE A 395 -20.51 -17.52 -1.72
N ALA A 396 -20.19 -16.47 -2.51
CA ALA A 396 -20.98 -15.25 -2.53
C ALA A 396 -22.43 -15.49 -2.94
N MET A 397 -22.67 -16.25 -4.02
CA MET A 397 -24.02 -16.59 -4.49
C MET A 397 -24.84 -17.37 -3.45
N ALA A 398 -24.20 -18.31 -2.73
CA ALA A 398 -24.84 -19.02 -1.65
C ALA A 398 -25.22 -18.09 -0.49
N ALA A 399 -24.33 -17.19 -0.09
CA ALA A 399 -24.58 -16.19 0.95
C ALA A 399 -25.66 -15.17 0.53
N GLU A 400 -25.67 -14.72 -0.72
CA GLU A 400 -26.73 -13.85 -1.27
C GLU A 400 -28.10 -14.50 -1.16
N SER A 401 -28.18 -15.82 -1.35
CA SER A 401 -29.39 -16.63 -1.25
C SER A 401 -29.71 -17.08 0.19
N ASP A 402 -28.97 -16.61 1.19
CA ASP A 402 -29.06 -17.01 2.61
C ASP A 402 -28.75 -18.49 2.86
N ASP A 403 -28.12 -19.21 1.90
CA ASP A 403 -27.62 -20.59 2.07
C ASP A 403 -26.23 -20.59 2.72
N PHE A 404 -26.14 -20.22 3.98
CA PHE A 404 -24.86 -20.22 4.73
C PHE A 404 -24.31 -21.62 4.95
N ALA A 405 -25.17 -22.66 4.96
CA ALA A 405 -24.72 -24.04 5.00
C ALA A 405 -24.02 -24.45 3.69
N GLY A 406 -24.56 -24.04 2.55
CA GLY A 406 -23.92 -24.17 1.24
C GLY A 406 -22.62 -23.39 1.15
N ALA A 407 -22.62 -22.12 1.59
CA ALA A 407 -21.42 -21.29 1.65
C ALA A 407 -20.31 -21.95 2.47
N GLY A 408 -20.64 -22.56 3.62
CA GLY A 408 -19.67 -23.28 4.46
C GLY A 408 -19.07 -24.53 3.78
N ARG A 409 -19.85 -25.29 3.03
CA ARG A 409 -19.34 -26.42 2.23
C ARG A 409 -18.39 -25.93 1.12
N LEU A 410 -18.79 -24.90 0.39
CA LEU A 410 -17.99 -24.30 -0.66
C LEU A 410 -16.69 -23.69 -0.12
N TYR A 411 -16.71 -23.11 1.07
CA TYR A 411 -15.50 -22.62 1.71
C TYR A 411 -14.54 -23.75 2.08
N ALA A 412 -15.04 -24.90 2.53
CA ALA A 412 -14.20 -26.08 2.74
C ALA A 412 -13.58 -26.59 1.42
N GLU A 413 -14.34 -26.55 0.31
CA GLU A 413 -13.83 -26.88 -1.03
C GLU A 413 -12.76 -25.88 -1.46
N TYR A 414 -12.97 -24.56 -1.25
CA TYR A 414 -11.99 -23.51 -1.51
C TYR A 414 -10.66 -23.78 -0.81
N ARG A 415 -10.67 -24.08 0.49
CA ARG A 415 -9.44 -24.38 1.24
C ARG A 415 -8.68 -25.59 0.65
N ASN A 416 -9.40 -26.65 0.31
CA ASN A 416 -8.79 -27.82 -0.34
C ASN A 416 -8.23 -27.48 -1.72
N LEU A 417 -8.94 -26.65 -2.48
CA LEU A 417 -8.53 -26.20 -3.81
C LEU A 417 -7.24 -25.35 -3.72
N VAL A 418 -7.13 -24.41 -2.77
CA VAL A 418 -5.90 -23.62 -2.55
C VAL A 418 -4.69 -24.53 -2.34
N VAL A 419 -4.83 -25.58 -1.50
CA VAL A 419 -3.76 -26.57 -1.30
C VAL A 419 -3.43 -27.33 -2.59
N ALA A 420 -4.43 -27.68 -3.40
CA ALA A 420 -4.24 -28.42 -4.65
C ALA A 420 -3.61 -27.57 -5.76
N VAL A 421 -3.87 -26.25 -5.80
CA VAL A 421 -3.33 -25.35 -6.83
C VAL A 421 -1.93 -24.84 -6.52
N ALA A 422 -1.54 -24.75 -5.25
CA ALA A 422 -0.23 -24.24 -4.82
C ALA A 422 0.96 -24.89 -5.58
N PRO A 423 1.02 -26.21 -5.80
CA PRO A 423 2.08 -26.82 -6.61
C PRO A 423 2.10 -26.36 -8.06
N HIS A 424 0.95 -26.01 -8.66
CA HIS A 424 0.89 -25.51 -10.03
C HIS A 424 1.46 -24.11 -10.15
N LEU A 425 1.17 -23.23 -9.16
CA LEU A 425 1.69 -21.87 -9.11
C LEU A 425 3.22 -21.92 -8.88
N LYS A 426 3.69 -22.71 -7.93
CA LYS A 426 5.14 -22.88 -7.68
C LYS A 426 5.89 -23.44 -8.88
N ALA A 427 5.31 -24.40 -9.60
CA ALA A 427 5.92 -24.94 -10.81
C ALA A 427 6.05 -23.90 -11.93
N ALA A 428 5.18 -22.90 -11.96
CA ALA A 428 5.21 -21.81 -12.94
C ALA A 428 6.05 -20.59 -12.51
N GLU A 429 6.41 -20.50 -11.23
CA GLU A 429 7.14 -19.36 -10.64
C GLU A 429 8.42 -18.98 -11.40
N PRO A 430 9.27 -19.91 -11.91
CA PRO A 430 10.46 -19.55 -12.69
C PRO A 430 10.18 -18.75 -13.97
N TRP A 431 8.95 -18.80 -14.49
CA TRP A 431 8.52 -18.08 -15.70
C TRP A 431 7.43 -17.03 -15.41
N SER A 432 7.27 -16.64 -14.16
CA SER A 432 6.29 -15.65 -13.69
C SER A 432 6.97 -14.33 -13.39
N LEU A 433 6.17 -13.30 -13.11
CA LEU A 433 6.66 -11.99 -12.65
C LEU A 433 7.25 -12.03 -11.23
N PHE A 434 7.11 -13.14 -10.49
CA PHE A 434 7.83 -13.38 -9.23
C PHE A 434 9.33 -13.68 -9.45
N ASN A 435 9.72 -14.05 -10.68
CA ASN A 435 11.13 -14.23 -11.03
C ASN A 435 11.75 -12.87 -11.44
N PRO A 436 12.83 -12.41 -10.78
CA PRO A 436 13.45 -11.11 -11.06
C PRO A 436 13.82 -10.88 -12.52
N ASP A 437 14.42 -11.89 -13.17
CA ASP A 437 14.86 -11.77 -14.57
C ASP A 437 13.68 -11.67 -15.54
N VAL A 438 12.58 -12.34 -15.22
CA VAL A 438 11.33 -12.27 -16.01
C VAL A 438 10.66 -10.92 -15.78
N HIS A 439 10.58 -10.48 -14.55
CA HIS A 439 10.01 -9.19 -14.15
C HIS A 439 10.74 -8.04 -14.86
N GLU A 440 12.07 -7.97 -14.78
CA GLU A 440 12.85 -6.91 -15.40
C GLU A 440 12.61 -6.86 -16.93
N ARG A 441 12.64 -8.02 -17.62
CA ARG A 441 12.40 -8.08 -19.07
C ARG A 441 10.98 -7.64 -19.43
N HIS A 442 9.98 -8.05 -18.65
CA HIS A 442 8.58 -7.70 -18.88
C HIS A 442 8.38 -6.19 -18.80
N PHE A 443 8.82 -5.55 -17.71
CA PHE A 443 8.64 -4.10 -17.53
C PHE A 443 9.52 -3.27 -18.50
N ALA A 444 10.71 -3.74 -18.86
CA ALA A 444 11.49 -3.13 -19.91
C ALA A 444 10.79 -3.19 -21.28
N ALA A 445 10.08 -4.28 -21.59
CA ALA A 445 9.29 -4.38 -22.81
C ALA A 445 8.08 -3.43 -22.81
N LEU A 446 7.35 -3.34 -21.69
CA LEU A 446 6.23 -2.39 -21.51
C LEU A 446 6.70 -0.93 -21.66
N ALA A 447 7.83 -0.56 -21.05
CA ALA A 447 8.39 0.78 -21.15
C ALA A 447 8.76 1.15 -22.59
N ARG A 448 9.30 0.19 -23.37
CA ARG A 448 9.58 0.40 -24.80
C ARG A 448 8.28 0.61 -25.62
N LEU A 449 7.24 -0.16 -25.34
CA LEU A 449 5.94 0.00 -26.02
C LEU A 449 5.31 1.36 -25.68
N ALA A 450 5.36 1.77 -24.44
CA ALA A 450 4.88 3.09 -24.02
C ALA A 450 5.65 4.25 -24.68
N ALA A 451 6.97 4.09 -24.88
CA ALA A 451 7.80 5.08 -25.58
C ALA A 451 7.46 5.17 -27.10
N LEU A 452 7.02 4.07 -27.73
CA LEU A 452 6.60 4.05 -29.14
C LEU A 452 5.20 4.62 -29.37
N ALA A 453 4.39 4.69 -28.31
CA ALA A 453 3.01 5.22 -28.38
C ALA A 453 2.94 6.75 -28.19
N LYS A 454 4.04 7.38 -27.81
CA LYS A 454 4.22 8.84 -27.71
C LYS A 454 4.79 9.43 -29.01
#